data_bb311cfde80a0d3f0247bb49945670e9
#
_entry.id   bb311cfde80a0d3f0247bb49945670e9
#
_cell.length_a   1.000
_cell.length_b   1.000
_cell.length_c   1.000
_cell.angle_alpha   90.00
_cell.angle_beta   90.00
_cell.angle_gamma   90.00
#
_symmetry.space_group_name_H-M   'P 1'
#
loop_
_entity.id
_entity.type
_entity.pdbx_description
1 polymer ?
#
loop_
_entity_poly.entity_id
_entity_poly.type
_entity_poly.pdbx_seq_one_letter_code
_entity_poly.pdbx_strand_id
1 'polypeptide(L)'
;VNPCEDLEYEPKPEARHKYISREEFKRILATPMYDKRQELARRAFIFSTLTGLAYVDIKLLHPHHIGRNAEGRRYIRINRKKTNVEACIPLHPIAERILSLYNTTDDEQPVFPLPSRDALWFDIHEMGVIIGKEENLSYHQSRHSFGTFLISADIPIESIAKMMGHSNIRTTQGYARITDDKISKDMDKLMERRKIQSIGEKTDNNK
;
A
#
# COMPACT_ATOMS: atom_id res chain seq x y z
N VAL A 1 25.87 6.78 44.05
CA VAL A 1 25.42 7.84 43.14
C VAL A 1 25.12 7.18 41.82
N ASN A 2 23.85 7.25 41.40
CA ASN A 2 23.42 6.67 40.13
C ASN A 2 23.84 7.63 39.00
N PRO A 3 24.70 7.19 38.05
CA PRO A 3 25.19 8.08 36.99
C PRO A 3 24.13 8.46 35.95
N CYS A 4 22.88 8.01 36.11
CA CYS A 4 21.77 8.27 35.17
C CYS A 4 20.70 9.22 35.77
N GLU A 5 20.92 9.80 36.96
CA GLU A 5 19.94 10.69 37.61
C GLU A 5 19.77 12.04 36.89
N ASP A 6 20.76 12.46 36.10
CA ASP A 6 20.76 13.76 35.38
C ASP A 6 20.43 13.61 33.87
N LEU A 7 19.99 12.43 33.38
CA LEU A 7 19.57 12.26 32.00
C LEU A 7 18.14 12.76 31.81
N GLU A 8 17.99 13.99 31.35
CA GLU A 8 16.72 14.48 30.82
C GLU A 8 16.33 13.65 29.60
N TYR A 9 15.17 13.01 29.68
CA TYR A 9 14.60 12.22 28.59
C TYR A 9 14.10 13.20 27.52
N GLU A 10 14.88 13.41 26.47
CA GLU A 10 14.37 14.12 25.30
C GLU A 10 13.18 13.37 24.72
N PRO A 11 12.01 14.02 24.54
CA PRO A 11 10.87 13.38 23.90
C PRO A 11 11.29 12.90 22.51
N LYS A 12 11.02 11.62 22.21
CA LYS A 12 11.29 11.08 20.87
C LYS A 12 10.70 12.01 19.82
N PRO A 13 11.48 12.44 18.82
CA PRO A 13 10.97 13.27 17.75
C PRO A 13 9.73 12.60 17.13
N GLU A 14 8.71 13.38 16.81
CA GLU A 14 7.48 12.88 16.19
C GLU A 14 7.82 11.92 15.04
N ALA A 15 7.23 10.74 15.08
CA ALA A 15 7.51 9.70 14.11
C ALA A 15 7.15 10.22 12.70
N ARG A 16 8.17 10.45 11.86
CA ARG A 16 8.01 10.83 10.45
C ARG A 16 6.94 9.97 9.79
N HIS A 17 6.09 10.57 8.97
CA HIS A 17 5.05 9.84 8.26
C HIS A 17 5.68 8.73 7.40
N LYS A 18 5.40 7.49 7.77
CA LYS A 18 5.94 6.30 7.07
C LYS A 18 5.21 6.00 5.76
N TYR A 19 4.26 6.82 5.36
CA TYR A 19 3.42 6.67 4.15
C TYR A 19 3.31 8.00 3.42
N ILE A 20 2.85 7.96 2.17
CA ILE A 20 2.52 9.16 1.38
C ILE A 20 1.03 9.50 1.53
N SER A 21 0.70 10.79 1.40
CA SER A 21 -0.68 11.25 1.35
C SER A 21 -1.36 10.88 0.03
N ARG A 22 -2.69 10.98 -0.03
CA ARG A 22 -3.45 10.78 -1.28
C ARG A 22 -3.09 11.84 -2.33
N GLU A 23 -2.81 13.05 -1.90
CA GLU A 23 -2.41 14.17 -2.75
C GLU A 23 -1.00 13.94 -3.34
N GLU A 24 -0.05 13.48 -2.53
CA GLU A 24 1.28 13.08 -3.02
C GLU A 24 1.18 11.93 -4.01
N PHE A 25 0.34 10.94 -3.75
CA PHE A 25 0.12 9.83 -4.68
C PHE A 25 -0.48 10.30 -6.01
N LYS A 26 -1.46 11.22 -5.99
CA LYS A 26 -1.99 11.84 -7.20
C LYS A 26 -0.90 12.59 -7.98
N ARG A 27 -0.01 13.33 -7.29
CA ARG A 27 1.14 13.99 -7.94
C ARG A 27 2.07 12.99 -8.60
N ILE A 28 2.41 11.89 -7.93
CA ILE A 28 3.21 10.80 -8.51
C ILE A 28 2.54 10.22 -9.77
N LEU A 29 1.24 10.01 -9.75
CA LEU A 29 0.49 9.52 -10.91
C LEU A 29 0.50 10.50 -12.08
N ALA A 30 0.41 11.80 -11.79
CA ALA A 30 0.30 12.87 -12.80
C ALA A 30 1.65 13.33 -13.38
N THR A 31 2.78 12.97 -12.76
CA THR A 31 4.11 13.46 -13.14
C THR A 31 4.96 12.34 -13.74
N PRO A 32 4.91 12.12 -15.06
CA PRO A 32 5.78 11.14 -15.74
C PRO A 32 7.25 11.61 -15.67
N MET A 33 8.17 10.64 -15.62
CA MET A 33 9.61 10.91 -15.65
C MET A 33 10.14 10.85 -17.09
N TYR A 34 11.06 11.73 -17.43
CA TYR A 34 11.68 11.77 -18.76
C TYR A 34 12.69 10.65 -18.98
N ASP A 35 13.47 10.34 -17.94
CA ASP A 35 14.44 9.25 -18.00
C ASP A 35 13.72 7.89 -17.84
N LYS A 36 14.09 6.90 -18.69
CA LYS A 36 13.47 5.57 -18.71
C LYS A 36 13.65 4.82 -17.37
N ARG A 37 14.79 5.00 -16.72
CA ARG A 37 15.08 4.33 -15.45
C ARG A 37 14.26 4.94 -14.32
N GLN A 38 14.17 6.27 -14.27
CA GLN A 38 13.32 6.99 -13.31
C GLN A 38 11.84 6.67 -13.54
N GLU A 39 11.39 6.58 -14.80
CA GLU A 39 10.00 6.21 -15.11
C GLU A 39 9.71 4.76 -14.68
N LEU A 40 10.66 3.83 -14.85
CA LEU A 40 10.54 2.47 -14.31
C LEU A 40 10.43 2.49 -12.77
N ALA A 41 11.25 3.28 -12.10
CA ALA A 41 11.20 3.45 -10.64
C ALA A 41 9.85 4.00 -10.18
N ARG A 42 9.32 5.03 -10.86
CA ARG A 42 8.00 5.60 -10.61
C ARG A 42 6.89 4.57 -10.78
N ARG A 43 6.89 3.82 -11.88
CA ARG A 43 5.89 2.77 -12.13
C ARG A 43 5.97 1.66 -11.10
N ALA A 44 7.17 1.23 -10.71
CA ALA A 44 7.35 0.26 -9.65
C ALA A 44 6.86 0.77 -8.29
N PHE A 45 7.06 2.05 -7.99
CA PHE A 45 6.55 2.69 -6.78
C PHE A 45 5.01 2.73 -6.77
N ILE A 46 4.38 3.16 -7.88
CA ILE A 46 2.93 3.15 -8.04
C ILE A 46 2.39 1.71 -7.89
N PHE A 47 3.02 0.76 -8.54
CA PHE A 47 2.63 -0.65 -8.46
C PHE A 47 2.72 -1.20 -7.04
N SER A 48 3.79 -0.88 -6.31
CA SER A 48 3.93 -1.21 -4.89
C SER A 48 2.86 -0.54 -4.02
N THR A 49 2.50 0.72 -4.30
CA THR A 49 1.43 1.44 -3.59
C THR A 49 0.05 0.81 -3.81
N LEU A 50 -0.17 0.14 -4.95
CA LEU A 50 -1.43 -0.49 -5.31
C LEU A 50 -1.49 -2.00 -4.99
N THR A 51 -0.36 -2.62 -4.67
CA THR A 51 -0.28 -4.08 -4.40
C THR A 51 0.27 -4.42 -3.02
N GLY A 52 0.94 -3.47 -2.37
CA GLY A 52 1.63 -3.68 -1.11
C GLY A 52 2.87 -4.58 -1.21
N LEU A 53 3.31 -4.97 -2.40
CA LEU A 53 4.52 -5.78 -2.58
C LEU A 53 5.78 -4.96 -2.24
N ALA A 54 6.73 -5.58 -1.55
CA ALA A 54 8.03 -4.96 -1.30
C ALA A 54 8.91 -5.03 -2.56
N TYR A 55 9.96 -4.21 -2.60
CA TYR A 55 10.93 -4.18 -3.70
C TYR A 55 11.40 -5.57 -4.12
N VAL A 56 11.79 -6.41 -3.15
CA VAL A 56 12.31 -7.74 -3.45
C VAL A 56 11.27 -8.65 -4.10
N ASP A 57 10.00 -8.52 -3.71
CA ASP A 57 8.92 -9.34 -4.25
C ASP A 57 8.53 -8.86 -5.67
N ILE A 58 8.58 -7.55 -5.94
CA ILE A 58 8.37 -7.01 -7.30
C ILE A 58 9.53 -7.38 -8.22
N LYS A 59 10.77 -7.34 -7.71
CA LYS A 59 11.95 -7.76 -8.47
C LYS A 59 11.91 -9.24 -8.86
N LEU A 60 11.28 -10.08 -8.04
CA LEU A 60 11.10 -11.51 -8.26
C LEU A 60 9.70 -11.87 -8.79
N LEU A 61 8.93 -10.89 -9.25
CA LEU A 61 7.61 -11.13 -9.82
C LEU A 61 7.77 -11.64 -11.24
N HIS A 62 7.27 -12.85 -11.50
CA HIS A 62 7.25 -13.50 -12.82
C HIS A 62 5.80 -13.62 -13.34
N PRO A 63 5.60 -13.81 -14.65
CA PRO A 63 4.27 -13.97 -15.25
C PRO A 63 3.41 -15.04 -14.59
N HIS A 64 3.98 -16.19 -14.20
CA HIS A 64 3.25 -17.30 -13.55
C HIS A 64 2.64 -16.92 -12.18
N HIS A 65 3.10 -15.84 -11.53
CA HIS A 65 2.47 -15.31 -10.32
C HIS A 65 1.15 -14.57 -10.59
N ILE A 66 0.85 -14.27 -11.86
CA ILE A 66 -0.30 -13.46 -12.26
C ILE A 66 -1.38 -14.38 -12.83
N GLY A 67 -2.46 -14.54 -12.06
CA GLY A 67 -3.61 -15.38 -12.43
C GLY A 67 -4.88 -14.60 -12.70
N ARG A 68 -5.95 -15.34 -13.02
CA ARG A 68 -7.34 -14.86 -13.08
C ARG A 68 -8.20 -15.76 -12.21
N ASN A 69 -9.19 -15.17 -11.53
CA ASN A 69 -10.22 -15.94 -10.83
C ASN A 69 -11.34 -16.36 -11.80
N ALA A 70 -12.34 -17.09 -11.29
CA ALA A 70 -13.48 -17.55 -12.07
C ALA A 70 -14.29 -16.39 -12.71
N GLU A 71 -14.33 -15.23 -12.06
CA GLU A 71 -14.99 -14.02 -12.55
C GLU A 71 -14.10 -13.20 -13.52
N GLY A 72 -12.93 -13.72 -13.90
CA GLY A 72 -12.02 -13.08 -14.84
C GLY A 72 -11.16 -11.96 -14.24
N ARG A 73 -11.28 -11.64 -12.93
CA ARG A 73 -10.46 -10.62 -12.25
C ARG A 73 -9.03 -11.09 -12.11
N ARG A 74 -8.09 -10.26 -12.48
CA ARG A 74 -6.65 -10.56 -12.32
C ARG A 74 -6.22 -10.39 -10.87
N TYR A 75 -5.30 -11.26 -10.44
CA TYR A 75 -4.67 -11.20 -9.12
C TYR A 75 -3.21 -11.61 -9.21
N ILE A 76 -2.43 -11.24 -8.19
CA ILE A 76 -1.08 -11.75 -7.94
C ILE A 76 -1.17 -12.73 -6.78
N ARG A 77 -0.53 -13.90 -6.94
CA ARG A 77 -0.32 -14.88 -5.88
C ARG A 77 1.17 -15.19 -5.81
N ILE A 78 1.80 -14.82 -4.69
CA ILE A 78 3.24 -14.95 -4.53
C ILE A 78 3.59 -15.24 -3.06
N ASN A 79 4.53 -16.14 -2.84
CA ASN A 79 5.14 -16.30 -1.52
C ASN A 79 6.15 -15.19 -1.30
N ARG A 80 5.98 -14.43 -0.21
CA ARG A 80 6.84 -13.33 0.16
C ARG A 80 8.26 -13.81 0.41
N LYS A 81 9.26 -13.20 -0.23
CA LYS A 81 10.67 -13.58 -0.07
C LYS A 81 11.15 -13.53 1.39
N LYS A 82 10.69 -12.57 2.18
CA LYS A 82 11.13 -12.38 3.57
C LYS A 82 10.46 -13.34 4.55
N THR A 83 9.18 -13.69 4.36
CA THR A 83 8.38 -14.39 5.36
C THR A 83 7.90 -15.77 4.90
N ASN A 84 8.07 -16.08 3.62
CA ASN A 84 7.51 -17.24 2.94
C ASN A 84 5.98 -17.40 3.11
N VAL A 85 5.28 -16.33 3.43
CA VAL A 85 3.82 -16.28 3.56
C VAL A 85 3.22 -15.91 2.22
N GLU A 86 2.20 -16.65 1.80
CA GLU A 86 1.46 -16.35 0.58
C GLU A 86 0.72 -15.01 0.69
N ALA A 87 0.95 -14.14 -0.27
CA ALA A 87 0.18 -12.93 -0.53
C ALA A 87 -0.73 -13.16 -1.73
N CYS A 88 -2.02 -12.83 -1.59
CA CYS A 88 -3.01 -12.89 -2.68
C CYS A 88 -3.62 -11.52 -2.86
N ILE A 89 -3.34 -10.86 -3.99
CA ILE A 89 -3.61 -9.45 -4.20
C ILE A 89 -4.45 -9.28 -5.46
N PRO A 90 -5.74 -8.91 -5.34
CA PRO A 90 -6.54 -8.50 -6.50
C PRO A 90 -5.93 -7.25 -7.14
N LEU A 91 -5.83 -7.23 -8.46
CA LEU A 91 -5.20 -6.11 -9.16
C LEU A 91 -6.16 -4.95 -9.35
N HIS A 92 -5.67 -3.76 -9.03
CA HIS A 92 -6.31 -2.50 -9.38
C HIS A 92 -6.10 -2.20 -10.87
N PRO A 93 -7.06 -1.60 -11.61
CA PRO A 93 -6.91 -1.32 -13.05
C PRO A 93 -5.63 -0.57 -13.43
N ILE A 94 -5.16 0.38 -12.60
CA ILE A 94 -3.89 1.07 -12.83
C ILE A 94 -2.71 0.09 -12.73
N ALA A 95 -2.73 -0.84 -11.77
CA ALA A 95 -1.68 -1.85 -11.64
C ALA A 95 -1.68 -2.81 -12.84
N GLU A 96 -2.84 -3.20 -13.34
CA GLU A 96 -2.98 -4.00 -14.56
C GLU A 96 -2.41 -3.29 -15.79
N ARG A 97 -2.71 -1.98 -15.92
CA ARG A 97 -2.17 -1.17 -17.01
C ARG A 97 -0.65 -1.05 -16.93
N ILE A 98 -0.09 -0.92 -15.74
CA ILE A 98 1.37 -0.92 -15.56
C ILE A 98 1.94 -2.28 -15.98
N LEU A 99 1.36 -3.41 -15.53
CA LEU A 99 1.80 -4.74 -15.92
C LEU A 99 1.84 -4.95 -17.44
N SER A 100 0.84 -4.42 -18.17
CA SER A 100 0.77 -4.57 -19.64
C SER A 100 1.91 -3.87 -20.39
N LEU A 101 2.69 -3.03 -19.75
CA LEU A 101 3.85 -2.35 -20.31
C LEU A 101 5.15 -3.17 -20.19
N TYR A 102 5.10 -4.30 -19.48
CA TYR A 102 6.27 -5.11 -19.17
C TYR A 102 6.07 -6.58 -19.57
N ASN A 103 7.04 -7.43 -19.21
CA ASN A 103 6.96 -8.86 -19.50
C ASN A 103 5.79 -9.52 -18.73
N THR A 104 4.88 -10.16 -19.48
CA THR A 104 3.73 -10.91 -18.92
C THR A 104 3.59 -12.32 -19.48
N THR A 105 4.55 -12.78 -20.29
CA THR A 105 4.46 -14.03 -21.06
C THR A 105 5.68 -14.93 -20.92
N ASP A 106 6.87 -14.37 -20.74
CA ASP A 106 8.11 -15.13 -20.59
C ASP A 106 8.43 -15.35 -19.11
N ASP A 107 8.22 -16.58 -18.63
CA ASP A 107 8.46 -16.95 -17.23
C ASP A 107 9.95 -17.04 -16.83
N GLU A 108 10.86 -17.07 -17.80
CA GLU A 108 12.30 -17.06 -17.56
C GLU A 108 12.78 -15.67 -17.12
N GLN A 109 12.01 -14.62 -17.39
CA GLN A 109 12.32 -13.25 -17.06
C GLN A 109 11.33 -12.66 -16.05
N PRO A 110 11.79 -11.81 -15.12
CA PRO A 110 10.89 -11.11 -14.23
C PRO A 110 10.00 -10.14 -15.00
N VAL A 111 8.83 -9.83 -14.47
CA VAL A 111 7.92 -8.83 -15.04
C VAL A 111 8.58 -7.46 -15.15
N PHE A 112 9.26 -7.02 -14.11
CA PHE A 112 9.91 -5.70 -14.07
C PHE A 112 11.44 -5.83 -14.11
N PRO A 113 12.13 -5.19 -15.06
CA PRO A 113 13.59 -5.18 -15.12
C PRO A 113 14.17 -4.18 -14.10
N LEU A 114 13.88 -4.39 -12.80
CA LEU A 114 14.29 -3.45 -11.75
C LEU A 114 15.80 -3.45 -11.55
N PRO A 115 16.43 -2.26 -11.39
CA PRO A 115 17.84 -2.12 -11.09
C PRO A 115 18.17 -2.64 -9.67
N SER A 116 19.39 -2.40 -9.21
CA SER A 116 19.76 -2.65 -7.82
C SER A 116 18.93 -1.79 -6.86
N ARG A 117 18.86 -2.18 -5.58
CA ARG A 117 18.14 -1.43 -4.57
C ARG A 117 18.67 0.01 -4.41
N ASP A 118 19.99 0.18 -4.49
CA ASP A 118 20.62 1.48 -4.29
C ASP A 118 20.35 2.43 -5.47
N ALA A 119 20.42 1.91 -6.71
CA ALA A 119 20.05 2.68 -7.89
C ALA A 119 18.56 3.09 -7.85
N LEU A 120 17.66 2.16 -7.49
CA LEU A 120 16.25 2.46 -7.32
C LEU A 120 16.00 3.50 -6.22
N TRP A 121 16.77 3.43 -5.12
CA TRP A 121 16.64 4.40 -4.01
C TRP A 121 16.90 5.82 -4.50
N PHE A 122 17.96 6.02 -5.28
CA PHE A 122 18.28 7.31 -5.85
C PHE A 122 17.15 7.87 -6.73
N ASP A 123 16.64 7.06 -7.66
CA ASP A 123 15.56 7.45 -8.56
C ASP A 123 14.25 7.80 -7.81
N ILE A 124 13.95 7.07 -6.72
CA ILE A 124 12.80 7.35 -5.86
C ILE A 124 12.98 8.65 -5.08
N HIS A 125 14.19 8.91 -4.59
CA HIS A 125 14.51 10.16 -3.91
C HIS A 125 14.32 11.36 -4.84
N GLU A 126 14.89 11.31 -6.05
CA GLU A 126 14.72 12.37 -7.05
C GLU A 126 13.25 12.58 -7.44
N MET A 127 12.48 11.50 -7.60
CA MET A 127 11.04 11.60 -7.81
C MET A 127 10.36 12.38 -6.68
N GLY A 128 10.74 12.15 -5.43
CA GLY A 128 10.25 12.91 -4.28
C GLY A 128 10.50 14.41 -4.42
N VAL A 129 11.69 14.81 -4.85
CA VAL A 129 12.04 16.22 -5.10
C VAL A 129 11.19 16.81 -6.23
N ILE A 130 11.05 16.08 -7.35
CA ILE A 130 10.28 16.53 -8.52
C ILE A 130 8.81 16.79 -8.18
N ILE A 131 8.20 15.96 -7.33
CA ILE A 131 6.79 16.16 -6.91
C ILE A 131 6.63 17.17 -5.79
N GLY A 132 7.71 17.81 -5.34
CA GLY A 132 7.70 18.79 -4.25
C GLY A 132 7.38 18.20 -2.89
N LYS A 133 7.90 17.00 -2.59
CA LYS A 133 7.78 16.41 -1.25
C LYS A 133 8.87 16.98 -0.34
N GLU A 134 8.48 17.52 0.80
CA GLU A 134 9.41 18.11 1.80
C GLU A 134 10.31 17.05 2.44
N GLU A 135 9.76 15.86 2.70
CA GLU A 135 10.51 14.75 3.28
C GLU A 135 11.04 13.81 2.19
N ASN A 136 12.13 13.13 2.48
CA ASN A 136 12.72 12.14 1.58
C ASN A 136 11.72 11.01 1.27
N LEU A 137 11.44 10.81 -0.02
CA LEU A 137 10.65 9.70 -0.48
C LEU A 137 11.50 8.42 -0.45
N SER A 138 10.96 7.35 0.10
CA SER A 138 11.60 6.04 0.11
C SER A 138 10.66 4.97 -0.47
N TYR A 139 11.24 3.95 -1.13
CA TYR A 139 10.42 2.88 -1.72
C TYR A 139 9.51 2.18 -0.68
N HIS A 140 9.95 2.08 0.57
CA HIS A 140 9.17 1.42 1.63
C HIS A 140 7.87 2.16 1.97
N GLN A 141 7.83 3.48 1.76
CA GLN A 141 6.61 4.28 1.95
C GLN A 141 5.48 3.83 1.01
N SER A 142 5.77 3.32 -0.21
CA SER A 142 4.74 2.79 -1.10
C SER A 142 3.95 1.66 -0.46
N ARG A 143 4.64 0.70 0.15
CA ARG A 143 4.00 -0.42 0.83
C ARG A 143 3.24 0.00 2.10
N HIS A 144 3.78 0.95 2.87
CA HIS A 144 3.07 1.53 4.01
C HIS A 144 1.78 2.23 3.56
N SER A 145 1.85 2.97 2.44
CA SER A 145 0.69 3.65 1.86
C SER A 145 -0.41 2.69 1.44
N PHE A 146 -0.07 1.54 0.86
CA PHE A 146 -1.04 0.49 0.54
C PHE A 146 -1.85 0.10 1.78
N GLY A 147 -1.19 -0.26 2.89
CA GLY A 147 -1.86 -0.62 4.14
C GLY A 147 -2.73 0.51 4.69
N THR A 148 -2.18 1.73 4.73
CA THR A 148 -2.88 2.92 5.24
C THR A 148 -4.09 3.27 4.37
N PHE A 149 -3.97 3.21 3.03
CA PHE A 149 -5.07 3.52 2.12
C PHE A 149 -6.22 2.52 2.22
N LEU A 150 -5.90 1.23 2.38
CA LEU A 150 -6.91 0.19 2.53
C LEU A 150 -7.64 0.30 3.89
N ILE A 151 -6.92 0.58 4.97
CA ILE A 151 -7.53 0.85 6.29
C ILE A 151 -8.46 2.07 6.21
N SER A 152 -8.01 3.14 5.53
CA SER A 152 -8.83 4.35 5.33
C SER A 152 -10.05 4.11 4.42
N ALA A 153 -10.05 3.03 3.65
CA ALA A 153 -11.17 2.57 2.83
C ALA A 153 -12.02 1.49 3.52
N ASP A 154 -11.86 1.31 4.84
CA ASP A 154 -12.60 0.36 5.68
C ASP A 154 -12.45 -1.12 5.26
N ILE A 155 -11.33 -1.47 4.60
CA ILE A 155 -11.01 -2.86 4.32
C ILE A 155 -10.62 -3.57 5.63
N PRO A 156 -11.15 -4.76 5.92
CA PRO A 156 -10.81 -5.52 7.13
C PRO A 156 -9.31 -5.78 7.23
N ILE A 157 -8.77 -5.64 8.45
CA ILE A 157 -7.33 -5.73 8.69
C ILE A 157 -6.76 -7.11 8.36
N GLU A 158 -7.58 -8.16 8.50
CA GLU A 158 -7.26 -9.54 8.16
C GLU A 158 -7.06 -9.69 6.64
N SER A 159 -7.92 -9.05 5.84
CA SER A 159 -7.81 -9.03 4.39
C SER A 159 -6.54 -8.29 3.96
N ILE A 160 -6.23 -7.16 4.60
CA ILE A 160 -5.00 -6.41 4.34
C ILE A 160 -3.77 -7.25 4.71
N ALA A 161 -3.78 -7.93 5.86
CA ALA A 161 -2.71 -8.80 6.29
C ALA A 161 -2.45 -9.94 5.27
N LYS A 162 -3.51 -10.57 4.76
CA LYS A 162 -3.43 -11.61 3.73
C LYS A 162 -2.87 -11.06 2.41
N MET A 163 -3.36 -9.90 1.96
CA MET A 163 -2.83 -9.25 0.76
C MET A 163 -1.36 -8.86 0.90
N MET A 164 -0.95 -8.41 2.08
CA MET A 164 0.45 -8.03 2.34
C MET A 164 1.36 -9.22 2.68
N GLY A 165 0.84 -10.43 2.85
CA GLY A 165 1.59 -11.61 3.25
C GLY A 165 2.28 -11.40 4.61
N HIS A 166 1.56 -10.88 5.59
CA HIS A 166 2.03 -10.76 6.96
C HIS A 166 1.76 -12.06 7.72
N SER A 167 2.79 -12.61 8.36
CA SER A 167 2.67 -13.76 9.24
C SER A 167 2.00 -13.43 10.58
N ASN A 168 2.02 -12.15 10.98
CA ASN A 168 1.42 -11.67 12.22
C ASN A 168 0.59 -10.41 11.93
N ILE A 169 -0.68 -10.45 12.30
CA ILE A 169 -1.63 -9.35 12.11
C ILE A 169 -1.20 -8.06 12.82
N ARG A 170 -0.44 -8.15 13.92
CA ARG A 170 0.12 -7.00 14.62
C ARG A 170 0.95 -6.10 13.70
N THR A 171 1.61 -6.67 12.70
CA THR A 171 2.36 -5.91 11.68
C THR A 171 1.42 -5.01 10.87
N THR A 172 0.21 -5.49 10.59
CA THR A 172 -0.82 -4.71 9.86
C THR A 172 -1.48 -3.68 10.78
N GLN A 173 -1.67 -4.01 12.05
CA GLN A 173 -2.19 -3.08 13.06
C GLN A 173 -1.33 -1.82 13.21
N GLY A 174 -0.02 -1.92 12.95
CA GLY A 174 0.89 -0.77 12.95
C GLY A 174 0.53 0.32 11.90
N TYR A 175 -0.31 0.00 10.90
CA TYR A 175 -0.86 0.99 9.96
C TYR A 175 -2.17 1.62 10.45
N ALA A 176 -2.85 0.97 11.38
CA ALA A 176 -4.10 1.43 11.98
C ALA A 176 -3.80 2.37 13.16
N ARG A 177 -3.40 3.62 12.90
CA ARG A 177 -3.63 4.67 13.88
C ARG A 177 -5.13 4.95 13.86
N ILE A 178 -5.86 4.41 14.84
CA ILE A 178 -7.24 4.76 15.07
C ILE A 178 -7.22 6.21 15.53
N THR A 179 -7.61 7.13 14.66
CA THR A 179 -7.80 8.54 14.99
C THR A 179 -9.21 8.74 15.53
N ASP A 180 -9.41 9.75 16.39
CA ASP A 180 -10.74 10.11 16.88
C ASP A 180 -11.73 10.37 15.74
N ASP A 181 -11.24 10.93 14.61
CA ASP A 181 -12.00 11.09 13.36
C ASP A 181 -12.51 9.77 12.79
N LYS A 182 -11.73 8.70 12.86
CA LYS A 182 -12.17 7.38 12.39
C LYS A 182 -13.25 6.81 13.29
N ILE A 183 -13.08 6.93 14.60
CA ILE A 183 -14.08 6.49 15.60
C ILE A 183 -15.41 7.21 15.34
N SER A 184 -15.36 8.54 15.16
CA SER A 184 -16.55 9.36 14.88
C SER A 184 -17.23 8.92 13.58
N LYS A 185 -16.50 8.75 12.49
CA LYS A 185 -17.04 8.28 11.19
C LYS A 185 -17.64 6.88 11.26
N ASP A 186 -17.02 5.97 12.01
CA ASP A 186 -17.54 4.61 12.17
C ASP A 186 -18.85 4.63 12.98
N MET A 187 -18.96 5.49 13.99
CA MET A 187 -20.21 5.72 14.74
C MET A 187 -21.30 6.37 13.88
N ASP A 188 -20.96 7.36 13.05
CA ASP A 188 -21.90 7.98 12.12
C ASP A 188 -22.49 6.96 11.14
N LYS A 189 -21.65 6.12 10.54
CA LYS A 189 -22.09 5.03 9.66
C LYS A 189 -23.02 4.04 10.37
N LEU A 190 -22.73 3.70 11.62
CA LEU A 190 -23.58 2.83 12.43
C LEU A 190 -24.95 3.47 12.67
N MET A 191 -24.98 4.77 13.00
CA MET A 191 -26.21 5.53 13.22
C MET A 191 -27.05 5.65 11.95
N GLU A 192 -26.43 5.88 10.79
CA GLU A 192 -27.10 5.91 9.50
C GLU A 192 -27.76 4.57 9.15
N ARG A 193 -27.03 3.45 9.33
CA ARG A 193 -27.57 2.10 9.11
C ARG A 193 -28.79 1.81 9.99
N ARG A 194 -28.74 2.23 11.26
CA ARG A 194 -29.87 2.06 12.19
C ARG A 194 -31.07 2.92 11.81
N LYS A 195 -30.87 4.16 11.31
CA LYS A 195 -31.95 5.01 10.81
C LYS A 195 -32.63 4.37 9.60
N ILE A 196 -31.89 3.80 8.67
CA ILE A 196 -32.42 3.12 7.49
C ILE A 196 -33.25 1.90 7.91
N GLN A 197 -32.79 1.09 8.86
CA GLN A 197 -33.51 -0.07 9.38
C GLN A 197 -34.81 0.35 10.07
N SER A 198 -34.79 1.38 10.92
CA SER A 198 -35.99 1.87 11.62
C SER A 198 -37.04 2.48 10.70
N ILE A 199 -36.64 2.98 9.51
CA ILE A 199 -37.56 3.47 8.48
C ILE A 199 -38.18 2.28 7.71
N GLY A 200 -37.37 1.24 7.42
CA GLY A 200 -37.88 0.00 6.77
C GLY A 200 -38.92 -0.74 7.58
N GLU A 201 -38.69 -0.89 8.91
CA GLU A 201 -39.62 -1.55 9.81
C GLU A 201 -40.97 -0.79 9.98
N LYS A 202 -40.96 0.55 9.84
CA LYS A 202 -42.20 1.37 9.89
C LYS A 202 -43.04 1.29 8.62
N THR A 203 -42.45 0.96 7.49
CA THR A 203 -43.17 0.79 6.21
C THR A 203 -43.79 -0.59 6.06
N ASP A 204 -43.26 -1.62 6.69
CA ASP A 204 -43.82 -2.98 6.66
C ASP A 204 -44.99 -3.20 7.67
N ASN A 205 -45.06 -2.39 8.72
CA ASN A 205 -46.17 -2.47 9.70
C ASN A 205 -47.44 -1.67 9.30
N ASN A 206 -47.48 -1.07 8.13
CA ASN A 206 -48.59 -0.26 7.62
C ASN A 206 -49.23 -0.84 6.37
N LYS A 207 -49.15 -2.17 6.19
CA LYS A 207 -49.88 -2.92 5.16
C LYS A 207 -50.88 -3.88 5.74
#